data_d7efb2b914cf142e7af08aa3b90c07e9
#
_entry.id   d7efb2b914cf142e7af08aa3b90c07e9
#
_cell.length_a   1.000
_cell.length_b   1.000
_cell.length_c   1.000
_cell.angle_alpha   90.00
_cell.angle_beta   90.00
_cell.angle_gamma   90.00
#
_symmetry.space_group_name_H-M   'P 1'
#
loop_
_entity.id
_entity.type
_entity.pdbx_description
1 polymer ?
#
loop_
_entity_poly.entity_id
_entity_poly.type
_entity_poly.pdbx_seq_one_letter_code
_entity_poly.pdbx_strand_id
1 'polypeptide(L)'
;SAVLLMSKEKVEELGLKAEAKLVSFADAAQKPEWFTTSPAKAVPIAVENAGLEMSDIEYFELNEAFSVVGIANSQMLKLDPARVNANGGAVALGHPLGSSGCRIMVTLLNVLKQNDAKYGAAGICNGGGGASAMVIERI
;
A
#
# COMPACT_ATOMS: atom_id res chain seq x y z
N SER A 1 5.25 -9.00 -11.19
CA SER A 1 5.81 -7.70 -10.78
C SER A 1 7.16 -7.88 -10.12
N ALA A 2 8.03 -6.87 -10.22
CA ALA A 2 9.33 -6.86 -9.57
C ALA A 2 9.69 -5.44 -9.12
N VAL A 3 10.36 -5.33 -7.99
CA VAL A 3 10.99 -4.10 -7.50
C VAL A 3 12.43 -4.41 -7.11
N LEU A 4 13.31 -3.44 -7.30
CA LEU A 4 14.69 -3.52 -6.84
C LEU A 4 14.80 -2.73 -5.53
N LEU A 5 15.21 -3.43 -4.47
CA LEU A 5 15.43 -2.83 -3.15
C LEU A 5 16.91 -2.79 -2.83
N MET A 6 17.36 -1.68 -2.27
CA MET A 6 18.73 -1.56 -1.76
C MET A 6 18.81 -0.49 -0.68
N SER A 7 19.90 -0.50 0.10
CA SER A 7 20.13 0.54 1.09
C SER A 7 20.47 1.87 0.43
N LYS A 8 20.28 2.97 1.15
CA LYS A 8 20.63 4.31 0.69
C LYS A 8 22.11 4.40 0.30
N GLU A 9 22.97 3.84 1.12
CA GLU A 9 24.43 3.83 0.90
C GLU A 9 24.78 3.13 -0.42
N LYS A 10 24.06 2.04 -0.74
CA LYS A 10 24.30 1.30 -2.00
C LYS A 10 23.78 2.06 -3.23
N VAL A 11 22.68 2.77 -3.09
CA VAL A 11 22.18 3.68 -4.14
C VAL A 11 23.22 4.75 -4.45
N GLU A 12 23.79 5.37 -3.43
CA GLU A 12 24.82 6.41 -3.56
C GLU A 12 26.13 5.85 -4.15
N GLU A 13 26.59 4.69 -3.63
CA GLU A 13 27.81 4.01 -4.14
C GLU A 13 27.72 3.71 -5.64
N LEU A 14 26.54 3.27 -6.10
CA LEU A 14 26.32 2.89 -7.51
C LEU A 14 25.88 4.06 -8.39
N GLY A 15 25.72 5.26 -7.85
CA GLY A 15 25.27 6.44 -8.59
C GLY A 15 23.86 6.28 -9.18
N LEU A 16 23.00 5.47 -8.53
CA LEU A 16 21.65 5.21 -9.00
C LEU A 16 20.68 6.29 -8.54
N LYS A 17 19.59 6.46 -9.30
CA LYS A 17 18.49 7.31 -8.91
C LYS A 17 17.39 6.44 -8.29
N ALA A 18 17.17 6.59 -6.98
CA ALA A 18 16.02 5.97 -6.33
C ALA A 18 14.72 6.68 -6.76
N GLU A 19 13.65 5.92 -6.87
CA GLU A 19 12.33 6.46 -7.24
C GLU A 19 11.43 6.68 -6.03
N ALA A 20 11.64 5.89 -4.97
CA ALA A 20 10.92 6.00 -3.71
C ALA A 20 11.77 5.48 -2.56
N LYS A 21 11.38 5.88 -1.36
CA LYS A 21 11.88 5.36 -0.09
C LYS A 21 10.76 4.54 0.56
N LEU A 22 11.07 3.33 1.02
CA LEU A 22 10.21 2.60 1.94
C LEU A 22 10.36 3.26 3.32
N VAL A 23 9.29 3.89 3.79
CA VAL A 23 9.31 4.67 5.05
C VAL A 23 9.02 3.77 6.24
N SER A 24 7.98 2.95 6.13
CA SER A 24 7.54 2.06 7.20
C SER A 24 6.75 0.87 6.67
N PHE A 25 6.54 -0.09 7.55
CA PHE A 25 5.62 -1.20 7.34
C PHE A 25 5.00 -1.65 8.66
N ALA A 26 3.90 -2.36 8.58
CA ALA A 26 3.23 -2.96 9.73
C ALA A 26 2.37 -4.15 9.30
N ASP A 27 2.14 -5.03 10.25
CA ASP A 27 1.19 -6.11 10.16
C ASP A 27 0.10 -5.94 11.21
N ALA A 28 -1.10 -6.44 10.92
CA ALA A 28 -2.19 -6.55 11.87
C ALA A 28 -2.96 -7.83 11.63
N ALA A 29 -3.64 -8.32 12.66
CA ALA A 29 -4.47 -9.51 12.56
C ALA A 29 -5.74 -9.37 13.38
N GLN A 30 -6.77 -10.11 12.97
CA GLN A 30 -8.02 -10.28 13.68
C GLN A 30 -8.56 -11.69 13.43
N LYS A 31 -9.79 -11.96 13.85
CA LYS A 31 -10.41 -13.27 13.61
C LYS A 31 -10.44 -13.57 12.10
N PRO A 32 -10.15 -14.82 11.67
CA PRO A 32 -10.06 -15.18 10.25
C PRO A 32 -11.30 -14.80 9.42
N GLU A 33 -12.50 -14.89 9.98
CA GLU A 33 -13.73 -14.49 9.30
C GLU A 33 -13.79 -13.01 8.91
N TRP A 34 -12.98 -12.16 9.54
CA TRP A 34 -12.90 -10.72 9.29
C TRP A 34 -11.68 -10.29 8.47
N PHE A 35 -10.95 -11.24 7.88
CA PHE A 35 -9.68 -10.96 7.16
C PHE A 35 -9.82 -9.84 6.11
N THR A 36 -10.98 -9.71 5.48
CA THR A 36 -11.24 -8.71 4.44
C THR A 36 -11.12 -7.26 4.95
N THR A 37 -11.28 -7.04 6.25
CA THR A 37 -11.18 -5.70 6.88
C THR A 37 -9.88 -5.50 7.66
N SER A 38 -8.97 -6.46 7.64
CA SER A 38 -7.69 -6.37 8.33
C SER A 38 -6.76 -5.25 7.81
N PRO A 39 -6.79 -4.86 6.51
CA PRO A 39 -6.04 -3.69 6.04
C PRO A 39 -6.38 -2.39 6.77
N ALA A 40 -7.66 -2.19 7.18
CA ALA A 40 -8.05 -1.03 7.97
C ALA A 40 -7.41 -0.96 9.37
N LYS A 41 -6.79 -2.06 9.84
CA LYS A 41 -5.98 -2.10 11.06
C LYS A 41 -4.49 -1.91 10.77
N ALA A 42 -3.98 -2.54 9.71
CA ALA A 42 -2.55 -2.51 9.39
C ALA A 42 -2.10 -1.14 8.84
N VAL A 43 -2.90 -0.52 7.98
CA VAL A 43 -2.56 0.77 7.33
C VAL A 43 -2.33 1.89 8.35
N PRO A 44 -3.23 2.14 9.33
CA PRO A 44 -2.97 3.19 10.33
C PRO A 44 -1.69 2.94 11.14
N ILE A 45 -1.40 1.69 11.50
CA ILE A 45 -0.17 1.35 12.23
C ILE A 45 1.07 1.65 11.39
N ALA A 46 1.05 1.32 10.09
CA ALA A 46 2.16 1.63 9.20
C ALA A 46 2.34 3.16 9.05
N VAL A 47 1.25 3.91 8.97
CA VAL A 47 1.29 5.38 8.89
C VAL A 47 1.84 5.99 10.19
N GLU A 48 1.40 5.52 11.35
CA GLU A 48 1.94 5.94 12.65
C GLU A 48 3.44 5.60 12.78
N ASN A 49 3.85 4.41 12.37
CA ASN A 49 5.26 3.99 12.35
C ASN A 49 6.13 4.87 11.42
N ALA A 50 5.53 5.48 10.41
CA ALA A 50 6.19 6.45 9.54
C ALA A 50 6.37 7.83 10.20
N GLY A 51 5.76 8.07 11.37
CA GLY A 51 5.67 9.39 11.99
C GLY A 51 4.73 10.35 11.26
N LEU A 52 3.74 9.79 10.53
CA LEU A 52 2.77 10.52 9.72
C LEU A 52 1.36 10.35 10.28
N GLU A 53 0.45 11.19 9.82
CA GLU A 53 -0.98 11.04 10.03
C GLU A 53 -1.66 10.52 8.76
N MET A 54 -2.86 9.94 8.89
CA MET A 54 -3.63 9.44 7.74
C MET A 54 -3.93 10.54 6.71
N SER A 55 -4.01 11.80 7.15
CA SER A 55 -4.19 12.98 6.29
C SER A 55 -2.99 13.30 5.41
N ASP A 56 -1.78 12.85 5.79
CA ASP A 56 -0.56 13.06 5.03
C ASP A 56 -0.45 12.08 3.84
N ILE A 57 -1.23 11.00 3.87
CA ILE A 57 -1.24 10.01 2.79
C ILE A 57 -2.17 10.48 1.67
N GLU A 58 -1.59 10.69 0.51
CA GLU A 58 -2.29 11.26 -0.64
C GLU A 58 -3.00 10.19 -1.47
N TYR A 59 -2.42 8.98 -1.59
CA TYR A 59 -2.99 7.86 -2.35
C TYR A 59 -2.82 6.53 -1.63
N PHE A 60 -3.79 5.64 -1.87
CA PHE A 60 -3.85 4.32 -1.26
C PHE A 60 -3.99 3.23 -2.34
N GLU A 61 -3.26 2.14 -2.17
CA GLU A 61 -3.48 0.88 -2.89
C GLU A 61 -3.96 -0.18 -1.90
N LEU A 62 -5.25 -0.47 -1.93
CA LEU A 62 -5.87 -1.52 -1.12
C LEU A 62 -6.13 -2.71 -2.03
N ASN A 63 -5.42 -3.82 -1.82
CA ASN A 63 -5.55 -4.98 -2.70
C ASN A 63 -6.96 -5.57 -2.64
N GLU A 64 -7.63 -5.60 -3.77
CA GLU A 64 -9.00 -6.10 -3.93
C GLU A 64 -9.00 -7.62 -4.12
N ALA A 65 -8.65 -8.39 -3.09
CA ALA A 65 -8.83 -9.85 -3.12
C ALA A 65 -10.29 -10.23 -3.45
N PHE A 66 -11.20 -9.38 -3.00
CA PHE A 66 -12.61 -9.28 -3.39
C PHE A 66 -12.96 -7.78 -3.47
N SER A 67 -13.95 -7.42 -4.28
CA SER A 67 -14.39 -6.01 -4.40
C SER A 67 -14.77 -5.38 -3.05
N VAL A 68 -15.36 -6.17 -2.15
CA VAL A 68 -15.72 -5.73 -0.80
C VAL A 68 -14.52 -5.29 0.03
N VAL A 69 -13.32 -5.81 -0.21
CA VAL A 69 -12.11 -5.41 0.52
C VAL A 69 -11.80 -3.94 0.29
N GLY A 70 -11.77 -3.50 -0.97
CA GLY A 70 -11.57 -2.08 -1.30
C GLY A 70 -12.63 -1.18 -0.69
N ILE A 71 -13.91 -1.55 -0.84
CA ILE A 71 -15.06 -0.76 -0.36
C ILE A 71 -15.07 -0.66 1.18
N ALA A 72 -15.01 -1.81 1.88
CA ALA A 72 -15.12 -1.84 3.33
C ALA A 72 -13.95 -1.09 4.02
N ASN A 73 -12.71 -1.33 3.57
CA ASN A 73 -11.56 -0.66 4.17
C ASN A 73 -11.56 0.85 3.87
N SER A 74 -11.95 1.29 2.66
CA SER A 74 -12.10 2.71 2.35
C SER A 74 -13.14 3.39 3.25
N GLN A 75 -14.28 2.75 3.49
CA GLN A 75 -15.30 3.25 4.40
C GLN A 75 -14.82 3.32 5.86
N MET A 76 -14.19 2.25 6.35
CA MET A 76 -13.66 2.18 7.73
C MET A 76 -12.59 3.24 7.99
N LEU A 77 -11.72 3.48 7.01
CA LEU A 77 -10.65 4.47 7.07
C LEU A 77 -11.11 5.88 6.65
N LYS A 78 -12.36 6.04 6.20
CA LYS A 78 -12.95 7.30 5.71
C LYS A 78 -12.12 7.92 4.58
N LEU A 79 -11.62 7.09 3.67
CA LEU A 79 -10.83 7.53 2.53
C LEU A 79 -11.71 8.10 1.41
N ASP A 80 -11.18 9.08 0.70
CA ASP A 80 -11.75 9.53 -0.57
C ASP A 80 -11.59 8.42 -1.62
N PRO A 81 -12.70 7.90 -2.20
CA PRO A 81 -12.62 6.85 -3.21
C PRO A 81 -11.78 7.22 -4.43
N ALA A 82 -11.66 8.51 -4.77
CA ALA A 82 -10.81 8.97 -5.89
C ALA A 82 -9.31 8.77 -5.62
N ARG A 83 -8.92 8.58 -4.36
CA ARG A 83 -7.53 8.36 -3.93
C ARG A 83 -7.20 6.90 -3.66
N VAL A 84 -8.16 6.00 -3.83
CA VAL A 84 -7.97 4.56 -3.58
C VAL A 84 -7.98 3.82 -4.91
N ASN A 85 -6.92 3.05 -5.17
CA ASN A 85 -6.76 2.25 -6.39
C ASN A 85 -7.00 3.11 -7.66
N ALA A 86 -6.41 4.29 -7.72
CA ALA A 86 -6.71 5.31 -8.73
C ALA A 86 -6.47 4.85 -10.17
N ASN A 87 -5.56 3.90 -10.39
CA ASN A 87 -5.31 3.28 -11.69
C ASN A 87 -6.03 1.92 -11.86
N GLY A 88 -7.02 1.63 -11.02
CA GLY A 88 -7.70 0.34 -10.96
C GLY A 88 -6.99 -0.66 -10.03
N GLY A 89 -7.78 -1.49 -9.37
CA GLY A 89 -7.32 -2.52 -8.44
C GLY A 89 -7.40 -3.94 -9.03
N ALA A 90 -7.32 -4.95 -8.16
CA ALA A 90 -7.32 -6.35 -8.57
C ALA A 90 -8.62 -6.82 -9.23
N VAL A 91 -9.74 -6.16 -8.99
CA VAL A 91 -11.00 -6.44 -9.71
C VAL A 91 -10.83 -6.23 -11.21
N ALA A 92 -10.08 -5.20 -11.60
CA ALA A 92 -9.78 -4.91 -13.01
C ALA A 92 -8.54 -5.65 -13.53
N LEU A 93 -7.50 -5.79 -12.71
CA LEU A 93 -6.16 -6.24 -13.12
C LEU A 93 -5.86 -7.71 -12.78
N GLY A 94 -6.66 -8.32 -11.92
CA GLY A 94 -6.42 -9.66 -11.38
C GLY A 94 -5.65 -9.66 -10.06
N HIS A 95 -5.72 -10.80 -9.37
CA HIS A 95 -5.06 -11.02 -8.08
C HIS A 95 -4.15 -12.25 -8.11
N PRO A 96 -2.97 -12.17 -8.74
CA PRO A 96 -1.98 -13.24 -8.65
C PRO A 96 -1.34 -13.21 -7.26
N LEU A 97 -1.78 -14.10 -6.36
CA LEU A 97 -1.51 -14.09 -4.91
C LEU A 97 -0.04 -13.79 -4.57
N GLY A 98 0.90 -14.48 -5.19
CA GLY A 98 2.33 -14.31 -4.93
C GLY A 98 2.95 -13.02 -5.50
N SER A 99 2.23 -12.30 -6.36
CA SER A 99 2.70 -11.06 -7.00
C SER A 99 2.00 -9.81 -6.49
N SER A 100 0.79 -9.95 -5.94
CA SER A 100 -0.07 -8.79 -5.66
C SER A 100 0.54 -7.77 -4.70
N GLY A 101 1.28 -8.21 -3.68
CA GLY A 101 1.98 -7.28 -2.79
C GLY A 101 2.96 -6.37 -3.55
N CYS A 102 3.80 -6.97 -4.40
CA CYS A 102 4.72 -6.20 -5.26
C CYS A 102 3.96 -5.35 -6.29
N ARG A 103 2.90 -5.90 -6.90
CA ARG A 103 2.09 -5.21 -7.91
C ARG A 103 1.49 -3.92 -7.35
N ILE A 104 0.87 -3.96 -6.16
CA ILE A 104 0.27 -2.76 -5.58
C ILE A 104 1.31 -1.69 -5.27
N MET A 105 2.53 -2.07 -4.87
CA MET A 105 3.63 -1.12 -4.64
C MET A 105 4.07 -0.45 -5.94
N VAL A 106 4.20 -1.21 -7.03
CA VAL A 106 4.52 -0.66 -8.36
C VAL A 106 3.43 0.30 -8.84
N THR A 107 2.15 -0.08 -8.67
CA THR A 107 1.01 0.78 -9.02
C THR A 107 1.02 2.05 -8.20
N LEU A 108 1.15 1.94 -6.87
CA LEU A 108 1.18 3.09 -5.96
C LEU A 108 2.26 4.10 -6.34
N LEU A 109 3.48 3.63 -6.59
CA LEU A 109 4.58 4.51 -7.01
C LEU A 109 4.24 5.25 -8.31
N ASN A 110 3.63 4.57 -9.28
CA ASN A 110 3.23 5.22 -10.53
C ASN A 110 2.08 6.22 -10.32
N VAL A 111 1.11 5.91 -9.45
CA VAL A 111 0.04 6.85 -9.07
C VAL A 111 0.63 8.11 -8.43
N LEU A 112 1.58 7.95 -7.50
CA LEU A 112 2.27 9.10 -6.88
C LEU A 112 3.00 9.95 -7.92
N LYS A 113 3.70 9.32 -8.88
CA LYS A 113 4.37 10.05 -9.97
C LYS A 113 3.40 10.82 -10.86
N GLN A 114 2.30 10.19 -11.26
CA GLN A 114 1.28 10.77 -12.15
C GLN A 114 0.61 12.01 -11.55
N ASN A 115 0.47 12.03 -10.22
CA ASN A 115 -0.26 13.07 -9.51
C ASN A 115 0.64 14.06 -8.75
N ASP A 116 1.96 13.97 -8.96
CA ASP A 116 2.97 14.74 -8.23
C ASP A 116 2.79 14.67 -6.70
N ALA A 117 2.33 13.51 -6.22
CA ALA A 117 2.07 13.23 -4.82
C ALA A 117 3.32 12.65 -4.14
N LYS A 118 3.42 12.85 -2.82
CA LYS A 118 4.61 12.50 -2.05
C LYS A 118 4.47 11.17 -1.31
N TYR A 119 3.42 11.03 -0.51
CA TYR A 119 3.22 9.86 0.35
C TYR A 119 2.07 8.99 -0.12
N GLY A 120 2.33 7.68 -0.11
CA GLY A 120 1.30 6.69 -0.39
C GLY A 120 1.39 5.50 0.56
N ALA A 121 0.25 4.88 0.81
CA ALA A 121 0.15 3.68 1.62
C ALA A 121 -0.49 2.53 0.84
N ALA A 122 0.06 1.34 1.01
CA ALA A 122 -0.50 0.11 0.46
C ALA A 122 -0.92 -0.84 1.57
N GLY A 123 -2.01 -1.57 1.37
CA GLY A 123 -2.49 -2.59 2.29
C GLY A 123 -3.00 -3.82 1.55
N ILE A 124 -2.67 -5.00 2.07
CA ILE A 124 -3.10 -6.29 1.52
C ILE A 124 -3.51 -7.23 2.65
N CYS A 125 -4.69 -7.83 2.53
CA CYS A 125 -5.16 -8.84 3.48
C CYS A 125 -4.64 -10.24 3.13
N ASN A 126 -4.67 -11.14 4.08
CA ASN A 126 -4.44 -12.57 3.86
C ASN A 126 -5.51 -13.42 4.56
N GLY A 127 -5.72 -14.66 4.07
CA GLY A 127 -6.81 -15.55 4.50
C GLY A 127 -6.74 -16.07 5.94
N GLY A 128 -5.66 -15.77 6.69
CA GLY A 128 -5.53 -16.15 8.11
C GLY A 128 -6.03 -15.09 9.09
N GLY A 129 -6.71 -14.06 8.59
CA GLY A 129 -7.17 -12.93 9.41
C GLY A 129 -6.17 -11.76 9.43
N GLY A 130 -5.02 -11.90 8.78
CA GLY A 130 -3.96 -10.91 8.78
C GLY A 130 -4.08 -9.86 7.67
N ALA A 131 -3.25 -8.84 7.78
CA ALA A 131 -2.92 -7.91 6.71
C ALA A 131 -1.52 -7.34 6.91
N SER A 132 -0.87 -7.01 5.81
CA SER A 132 0.37 -6.23 5.80
C SER A 132 0.12 -4.89 5.13
N ALA A 133 0.81 -3.86 5.61
CA ALA A 133 0.77 -2.52 5.04
C ALA A 133 2.17 -1.91 4.93
N MET A 134 2.35 -1.02 3.95
CA MET A 134 3.60 -0.29 3.73
C MET A 134 3.30 1.16 3.39
N VAL A 135 4.19 2.06 3.81
CA VAL A 135 4.19 3.47 3.41
C VAL A 135 5.45 3.76 2.61
N ILE A 136 5.25 4.42 1.47
CA ILE A 136 6.36 4.91 0.63
C ILE A 136 6.30 6.43 0.50
N GLU A 137 7.50 7.01 0.36
CA GLU A 137 7.74 8.39 -0.02
C GLU A 137 8.34 8.40 -1.41
N ARG A 138 7.69 9.09 -2.37
CA ARG A 138 8.26 9.35 -3.69
C ARG A 138 9.41 10.37 -3.54
N ILE A 139 10.52 10.11 -4.23
CA ILE A 139 11.73 10.95 -4.24
C ILE A 139 11.86 11.69 -5.57
#